data_f8bfa4406ff9faba3c0e69efaa16035e
#
_entry.id   f8bfa4406ff9faba3c0e69efaa16035e
#
_cell.length_a   1.000
_cell.length_b   1.000
_cell.length_c   1.000
_cell.angle_alpha   90.00
_cell.angle_beta   90.00
_cell.angle_gamma   90.00
#
_symmetry.space_group_name_H-M   'P 1'
#
loop_
_entity.id
_entity.type
_entity.pdbx_description
1 polymer ?
#
loop_
_entity_poly.entity_id
_entity_poly.type
_entity_poly.pdbx_seq_one_letter_code
_entity_poly.pdbx_strand_id
1 'polypeptide(L)'
;MVRALILILLCGTSFFSANSQSLKKVKETNKNPSTVSTYHVLEGQQTKEGAAEIKYKGSLGFRVKGQYSQGDKAGTWDHFDADNTLIQQYNFSTKSFEYLQDFKSVKAVYILKDEDLVEAKTGAMPVLLGGDAKFFYFLANNIQYPHAARAKGVTGTVGVMVTITKEGTMKRPFIPQAGDKSLDAEALRVVSLMPNDWVPLFMDGKATDSLVLLYINFQLG
;
A
#
# COMPACT_ATOMS: atom_id res chain seq x y z
N MET A 1 0.66 78.50 15.94
CA MET A 1 1.86 77.74 15.55
C MET A 1 1.71 76.28 16.05
N VAL A 2 1.26 75.39 15.19
CA VAL A 2 1.07 73.97 15.51
C VAL A 2 2.20 73.22 14.85
N ARG A 3 3.08 72.57 15.65
CA ARG A 3 4.16 71.73 15.17
C ARG A 3 3.59 70.37 14.93
N ALA A 4 3.57 69.90 13.66
CA ALA A 4 3.25 68.58 13.27
C ALA A 4 4.45 67.67 13.57
N LEU A 5 4.21 66.58 14.37
CA LEU A 5 5.17 65.54 14.68
C LEU A 5 5.01 64.45 13.58
N ILE A 6 5.99 64.33 12.72
CA ILE A 6 6.03 63.21 11.72
C ILE A 6 6.59 61.99 12.42
N LEU A 7 5.72 61.02 12.63
CA LEU A 7 6.10 59.67 13.12
C LEU A 7 6.57 58.84 11.92
N ILE A 8 7.87 58.63 11.80
CA ILE A 8 8.44 57.71 10.79
C ILE A 8 8.25 56.27 11.32
N LEU A 9 7.27 55.54 10.76
CA LEU A 9 7.12 54.11 10.97
C LEU A 9 8.22 53.40 10.18
N LEU A 10 9.26 52.97 10.86
CA LEU A 10 10.24 52.01 10.31
C LEU A 10 9.57 50.65 10.19
N CYS A 11 9.04 50.37 8.98
CA CYS A 11 8.59 49.01 8.61
C CYS A 11 9.83 48.15 8.45
N GLY A 12 10.19 47.41 9.51
CA GLY A 12 11.24 46.42 9.46
C GLY A 12 10.79 45.26 8.57
N THR A 13 11.22 45.26 7.32
CA THR A 13 11.12 44.08 6.45
C THR A 13 12.07 43.03 6.99
N SER A 14 11.54 42.12 7.82
CA SER A 14 12.21 40.88 8.15
C SER A 14 12.33 40.10 6.86
N PHE A 15 13.50 40.15 6.23
CA PHE A 15 13.87 39.16 5.21
C PHE A 15 13.93 37.81 5.90
N PHE A 16 12.84 37.04 5.80
CA PHE A 16 12.92 35.62 5.97
C PHE A 16 13.84 35.08 4.86
N SER A 17 15.10 34.92 5.18
CA SER A 17 16.01 34.12 4.37
C SER A 17 15.43 32.70 4.38
N ALA A 18 14.70 32.35 3.34
CA ALA A 18 14.34 30.96 3.08
C ALA A 18 15.68 30.22 2.88
N ASN A 19 16.18 29.60 3.93
CA ASN A 19 17.29 28.68 3.86
C ASN A 19 16.81 27.55 2.95
N SER A 20 17.13 27.61 1.65
CA SER A 20 16.87 26.54 0.72
C SER A 20 17.79 25.38 1.11
N GLN A 21 17.31 24.52 2.01
CA GLN A 21 18.03 23.31 2.37
C GLN A 21 18.22 22.49 1.09
N SER A 22 19.46 22.18 0.76
CA SER A 22 19.76 21.40 -0.42
C SER A 22 19.27 19.96 -0.23
N LEU A 23 18.74 19.39 -1.32
CA LEU A 23 18.26 17.99 -1.34
C LEU A 23 19.35 17.10 -1.92
N LYS A 24 19.74 16.08 -1.16
CA LYS A 24 20.65 15.03 -1.61
C LYS A 24 19.85 13.84 -2.12
N LYS A 25 20.12 13.43 -3.37
CA LYS A 25 19.52 12.23 -3.97
C LYS A 25 20.15 10.97 -3.39
N VAL A 26 19.31 10.03 -2.93
CA VAL A 26 19.70 8.74 -2.39
C VAL A 26 19.15 7.64 -3.29
N LYS A 27 19.98 6.62 -3.53
CA LYS A 27 19.56 5.38 -4.20
C LYS A 27 19.84 4.21 -3.26
N GLU A 28 18.80 3.45 -2.96
CA GLU A 28 18.84 2.28 -2.10
C GLU A 28 18.40 1.04 -2.87
N THR A 29 19.05 -0.09 -2.63
CA THR A 29 18.69 -1.37 -3.25
C THR A 29 18.49 -2.41 -2.17
N ASN A 30 17.28 -2.99 -2.14
CA ASN A 30 16.93 -4.11 -1.27
C ASN A 30 16.90 -5.41 -2.07
N LYS A 31 17.26 -6.52 -1.43
CA LYS A 31 17.25 -7.85 -2.07
C LYS A 31 15.93 -8.58 -1.86
N ASN A 32 15.27 -8.34 -0.73
CA ASN A 32 13.99 -8.97 -0.40
C ASN A 32 13.03 -7.96 0.28
N PRO A 33 11.97 -7.50 -0.41
CA PRO A 33 11.73 -7.69 -1.85
C PRO A 33 12.82 -7.00 -2.70
N SER A 34 13.05 -7.50 -3.93
CA SER A 34 14.04 -6.92 -4.84
C SER A 34 13.54 -5.56 -5.36
N THR A 35 14.03 -4.49 -4.75
CA THR A 35 13.62 -3.12 -5.09
C THR A 35 14.80 -2.20 -5.32
N VAL A 36 14.58 -1.18 -6.14
CA VAL A 36 15.43 0.01 -6.22
C VAL A 36 14.60 1.21 -5.87
N SER A 37 14.92 1.84 -4.75
CA SER A 37 14.29 3.08 -4.31
C SER A 37 15.20 4.26 -4.61
N THR A 38 14.64 5.31 -5.19
CA THR A 38 15.30 6.59 -5.38
C THR A 38 14.45 7.64 -4.68
N TYR A 39 15.06 8.40 -3.78
CA TYR A 39 14.40 9.46 -3.03
C TYR A 39 15.40 10.57 -2.69
N HIS A 40 14.93 11.65 -2.11
CA HIS A 40 15.77 12.73 -1.64
C HIS A 40 15.74 12.81 -0.12
N VAL A 41 16.82 13.32 0.47
CA VAL A 41 16.90 13.67 1.89
C VAL A 41 17.42 15.10 2.01
N LEU A 42 17.06 15.77 3.08
CA LEU A 42 17.67 17.06 3.41
C LEU A 42 19.14 16.85 3.72
N GLU A 43 20.00 17.72 3.17
CA GLU A 43 21.44 17.63 3.39
C GLU A 43 21.77 17.69 4.87
N GLY A 44 22.62 16.74 5.33
CA GLY A 44 22.96 16.58 6.75
C GLY A 44 21.89 15.86 7.58
N GLN A 45 20.79 15.40 6.99
CA GLN A 45 19.70 14.67 7.66
C GLN A 45 19.42 13.34 6.96
N GLN A 46 18.67 12.45 7.64
CA GLN A 46 18.16 11.20 7.07
C GLN A 46 16.66 11.30 6.69
N THR A 47 16.05 12.46 6.93
CA THR A 47 14.63 12.69 6.69
C THR A 47 14.35 12.75 5.20
N LYS A 48 13.45 11.90 4.71
CA LYS A 48 13.02 11.89 3.31
C LYS A 48 12.22 13.14 2.99
N GLU A 49 12.54 13.78 1.84
CA GLU A 49 11.89 15.00 1.39
C GLU A 49 11.84 15.04 -0.14
N GLY A 50 10.73 15.54 -0.74
CA GLY A 50 10.57 15.69 -2.17
C GLY A 50 10.33 14.37 -2.93
N ALA A 51 10.61 14.39 -4.24
CA ALA A 51 10.24 13.31 -5.16
C ALA A 51 10.91 11.96 -4.84
N ALA A 52 10.14 10.88 -5.03
CA ALA A 52 10.58 9.51 -4.82
C ALA A 52 10.05 8.56 -5.90
N GLU A 53 10.82 7.52 -6.18
CA GLU A 53 10.42 6.41 -7.04
C GLU A 53 10.90 5.10 -6.44
N ILE A 54 10.03 4.09 -6.43
CA ILE A 54 10.33 2.72 -5.99
C ILE A 54 10.03 1.79 -7.16
N LYS A 55 11.03 1.03 -7.60
CA LYS A 55 10.90 0.02 -8.65
C LYS A 55 11.05 -1.37 -8.05
N TYR A 56 10.05 -2.19 -8.20
CA TYR A 56 10.07 -3.62 -7.87
C TYR A 56 10.55 -4.38 -9.11
N LYS A 57 11.61 -5.19 -8.94
CA LYS A 57 12.27 -5.88 -10.05
C LYS A 57 11.68 -7.28 -10.28
N GLY A 58 11.80 -7.79 -11.50
CA GLY A 58 11.36 -9.13 -11.92
C GLY A 58 10.29 -9.06 -13.00
N SER A 59 9.83 -10.22 -13.46
CA SER A 59 8.83 -10.35 -14.55
C SER A 59 7.47 -9.74 -14.19
N LEU A 60 7.11 -9.76 -12.92
CA LEU A 60 5.90 -9.10 -12.38
C LEU A 60 6.26 -7.81 -11.65
N GLY A 61 7.37 -7.17 -12.03
CA GLY A 61 7.80 -5.92 -11.42
C GLY A 61 6.74 -4.84 -11.59
N PHE A 62 6.70 -3.90 -10.65
CA PHE A 62 5.83 -2.73 -10.71
C PHE A 62 6.57 -1.50 -10.20
N ARG A 63 5.97 -0.33 -10.35
CA ARG A 63 6.60 0.93 -9.99
C ARG A 63 5.66 1.81 -9.20
N VAL A 64 6.23 2.54 -8.25
CA VAL A 64 5.50 3.52 -7.43
C VAL A 64 6.24 4.84 -7.47
N LYS A 65 5.54 5.94 -7.69
CA LYS A 65 6.09 7.29 -7.69
C LYS A 65 5.27 8.20 -6.77
N GLY A 66 5.93 9.15 -6.15
CA GLY A 66 5.27 10.13 -5.29
C GLY A 66 6.28 11.08 -4.67
N GLN A 67 5.93 11.62 -3.53
CA GLN A 67 6.82 12.51 -2.79
C GLN A 67 6.73 12.26 -1.29
N TYR A 68 7.82 12.54 -0.61
CA TYR A 68 7.89 12.61 0.84
C TYR A 68 7.87 14.06 1.31
N SER A 69 7.30 14.29 2.50
CA SER A 69 7.45 15.52 3.26
C SER A 69 7.66 15.18 4.72
N GLN A 70 8.71 15.71 5.30
CA GLN A 70 9.11 15.47 6.69
C GLN A 70 9.24 13.97 7.07
N GLY A 71 9.63 13.14 6.11
CA GLY A 71 9.81 11.68 6.27
C GLY A 71 8.63 10.83 5.87
N ASP A 72 7.43 11.39 5.81
CA ASP A 72 6.19 10.69 5.49
C ASP A 72 5.79 10.84 4.00
N LYS A 73 5.03 9.88 3.49
CA LYS A 73 4.41 9.99 2.17
C LYS A 73 3.40 11.13 2.17
N ALA A 74 3.49 12.04 1.20
CA ALA A 74 2.62 13.20 1.05
C ALA A 74 2.07 13.32 -0.37
N GLY A 75 0.91 13.97 -0.51
CA GLY A 75 0.25 14.15 -1.81
C GLY A 75 -0.05 12.85 -2.51
N THR A 76 -0.15 12.89 -3.82
CA THR A 76 -0.53 11.75 -4.67
C THR A 76 0.65 10.83 -4.93
N TRP A 77 0.40 9.53 -4.76
CA TRP A 77 1.31 8.45 -5.12
C TRP A 77 0.70 7.62 -6.22
N ASP A 78 1.44 7.51 -7.33
CA ASP A 78 1.07 6.75 -8.52
C ASP A 78 1.63 5.34 -8.44
N HIS A 79 0.79 4.36 -8.72
CA HIS A 79 1.17 2.95 -8.82
C HIS A 79 0.99 2.48 -10.27
N PHE A 80 2.02 1.85 -10.82
CA PHE A 80 2.05 1.35 -12.19
C PHE A 80 2.33 -0.14 -12.18
N ASP A 81 1.69 -0.89 -13.09
CA ASP A 81 1.98 -2.31 -13.30
C ASP A 81 3.31 -2.55 -14.05
N ALA A 82 3.56 -3.82 -14.43
CA ALA A 82 4.76 -4.24 -15.15
C ALA A 82 4.88 -3.58 -16.53
N ASP A 83 3.75 -3.32 -17.19
CA ASP A 83 3.67 -2.70 -18.51
C ASP A 83 3.70 -1.16 -18.43
N ASN A 84 3.91 -0.64 -17.23
CA ASN A 84 3.94 0.80 -16.95
C ASN A 84 2.57 1.48 -17.13
N THR A 85 1.47 0.73 -17.04
CA THR A 85 0.12 1.25 -17.01
C THR A 85 -0.20 1.75 -15.61
N LEU A 86 -0.79 2.94 -15.50
CA LEU A 86 -1.27 3.47 -14.23
C LEU A 86 -2.44 2.63 -13.73
N ILE A 87 -2.31 2.10 -12.49
CA ILE A 87 -3.35 1.24 -11.88
C ILE A 87 -4.00 1.86 -10.65
N GLN A 88 -3.29 2.76 -9.97
CA GLN A 88 -3.83 3.47 -8.80
C GLN A 88 -3.15 4.83 -8.63
N GLN A 89 -3.92 5.80 -8.15
CA GLN A 89 -3.45 7.06 -7.58
C GLN A 89 -4.09 7.22 -6.21
N TYR A 90 -3.26 7.26 -5.18
CA TYR A 90 -3.71 7.44 -3.80
C TYR A 90 -3.08 8.68 -3.20
N ASN A 91 -3.91 9.59 -2.71
CA ASN A 91 -3.44 10.81 -2.05
C ASN A 91 -3.34 10.58 -0.55
N PHE A 92 -2.09 10.56 -0.03
CA PHE A 92 -1.80 10.35 1.38
C PHE A 92 -2.21 11.52 2.26
N SER A 93 -2.29 12.74 1.72
CA SER A 93 -2.71 13.91 2.48
C SER A 93 -4.22 13.94 2.71
N THR A 94 -5.01 13.60 1.68
CA THR A 94 -6.48 13.53 1.78
C THR A 94 -7.00 12.15 2.16
N LYS A 95 -6.13 11.12 2.15
CA LYS A 95 -6.45 9.70 2.40
C LYS A 95 -7.53 9.17 1.48
N SER A 96 -7.46 9.51 0.20
CA SER A 96 -8.45 9.13 -0.82
C SER A 96 -7.80 8.66 -2.11
N PHE A 97 -8.52 7.82 -2.86
CA PHE A 97 -8.14 7.47 -4.23
C PHE A 97 -8.56 8.60 -5.18
N GLU A 98 -7.64 9.03 -6.05
CA GLU A 98 -7.90 9.91 -7.18
C GLU A 98 -8.15 9.08 -8.44
N TYR A 99 -7.51 7.89 -8.53
CA TYR A 99 -7.75 6.88 -9.55
C TYR A 99 -7.59 5.48 -8.96
N LEU A 100 -8.47 4.56 -9.32
CA LEU A 100 -8.44 3.17 -8.88
C LEU A 100 -8.96 2.27 -10.00
N GLN A 101 -8.08 1.40 -10.50
CA GLN A 101 -8.47 0.27 -11.36
C GLN A 101 -9.07 -0.85 -10.51
N ASP A 102 -9.97 -1.63 -11.08
CA ASP A 102 -10.57 -2.78 -10.40
C ASP A 102 -9.52 -3.71 -9.78
N PHE A 103 -9.68 -3.97 -8.49
CA PHE A 103 -8.85 -4.90 -7.74
C PHE A 103 -9.50 -6.28 -7.70
N LYS A 104 -9.00 -7.21 -8.52
CA LYS A 104 -9.62 -8.52 -8.76
C LYS A 104 -9.24 -9.59 -7.73
N SER A 105 -8.16 -9.39 -6.98
CA SER A 105 -7.68 -10.36 -5.97
C SER A 105 -8.59 -10.44 -4.74
N VAL A 106 -9.33 -9.39 -4.41
CA VAL A 106 -10.39 -9.43 -3.40
C VAL A 106 -11.65 -10.01 -4.02
N LYS A 107 -12.16 -11.10 -3.46
CA LYS A 107 -13.33 -11.82 -3.99
C LYS A 107 -14.62 -11.49 -3.27
N ALA A 108 -14.55 -11.26 -1.97
CA ALA A 108 -15.67 -10.83 -1.16
C ALA A 108 -15.16 -10.05 0.05
N VAL A 109 -15.98 -9.17 0.56
CA VAL A 109 -15.73 -8.37 1.76
C VAL A 109 -16.91 -8.52 2.69
N TYR A 110 -16.66 -8.78 3.95
CA TYR A 110 -17.67 -8.95 4.98
C TYR A 110 -17.43 -7.98 6.13
N ILE A 111 -18.51 -7.57 6.78
CA ILE A 111 -18.49 -6.81 8.03
C ILE A 111 -19.22 -7.59 9.11
N LEU A 112 -18.87 -7.35 10.36
CA LEU A 112 -19.62 -7.85 11.48
C LEU A 112 -20.74 -6.86 11.80
N LYS A 113 -21.99 -7.31 11.70
CA LYS A 113 -23.19 -6.54 12.06
C LYS A 113 -24.05 -7.38 12.99
N ASP A 114 -24.30 -6.88 14.20
CA ASP A 114 -25.12 -7.57 15.21
C ASP A 114 -24.72 -9.04 15.43
N GLU A 115 -23.38 -9.31 15.48
CA GLU A 115 -22.73 -10.62 15.59
C GLU A 115 -22.78 -11.50 14.34
N ASP A 116 -23.48 -11.09 13.27
CA ASP A 116 -23.52 -11.80 11.99
C ASP A 116 -22.50 -11.24 10.98
N LEU A 117 -21.92 -12.15 10.16
CA LEU A 117 -21.10 -11.77 9.02
C LEU A 117 -21.99 -11.42 7.83
N VAL A 118 -22.00 -10.16 7.44
CA VAL A 118 -22.78 -9.65 6.31
C VAL A 118 -21.83 -9.21 5.20
N GLU A 119 -22.10 -9.64 3.97
CA GLU A 119 -21.33 -9.19 2.81
C GLU A 119 -21.52 -7.68 2.58
N ALA A 120 -20.42 -6.95 2.51
CA ALA A 120 -20.44 -5.52 2.23
C ALA A 120 -20.65 -5.31 0.72
N LYS A 121 -21.86 -4.91 0.33
CA LYS A 121 -22.25 -4.62 -1.07
C LYS A 121 -22.12 -3.16 -1.45
N THR A 122 -21.92 -2.29 -0.47
CA THR A 122 -21.82 -0.83 -0.62
C THR A 122 -20.64 -0.30 0.19
N GLY A 123 -20.18 0.88 -0.18
CA GLY A 123 -19.03 1.54 0.45
C GLY A 123 -17.75 1.42 -0.38
N ALA A 124 -16.72 2.13 0.03
CA ALA A 124 -15.40 2.03 -0.57
C ALA A 124 -14.67 0.81 -0.01
N MET A 125 -14.56 -0.24 -0.84
CA MET A 125 -13.97 -1.53 -0.45
C MET A 125 -12.52 -1.39 0.01
N PRO A 126 -12.01 -2.31 0.87
CA PRO A 126 -10.60 -2.31 1.23
C PRO A 126 -9.72 -2.61 0.01
N VAL A 127 -8.66 -1.84 -0.13
CA VAL A 127 -7.76 -1.91 -1.30
C VAL A 127 -6.31 -2.03 -0.85
N LEU A 128 -5.59 -3.01 -1.39
CA LEU A 128 -4.13 -3.08 -1.25
C LEU A 128 -3.49 -1.97 -2.11
N LEU A 129 -2.65 -1.13 -1.53
CA LEU A 129 -1.89 -0.15 -2.29
C LEU A 129 -0.89 -0.87 -3.22
N GLY A 130 -0.99 -0.60 -4.51
CA GLY A 130 -0.32 -1.34 -5.58
C GLY A 130 -1.18 -2.44 -6.21
N GLY A 131 -2.40 -2.65 -5.71
CA GLY A 131 -3.42 -3.49 -6.32
C GLY A 131 -2.98 -4.92 -6.64
N ASP A 132 -3.54 -5.48 -7.71
CA ASP A 132 -3.21 -6.82 -8.19
C ASP A 132 -1.73 -6.96 -8.58
N ALA A 133 -1.09 -5.92 -9.11
CA ALA A 133 0.32 -5.97 -9.47
C ALA A 133 1.21 -6.28 -8.24
N LYS A 134 0.98 -5.61 -7.13
CA LYS A 134 1.70 -5.88 -5.88
C LYS A 134 1.33 -7.22 -5.28
N PHE A 135 0.05 -7.59 -5.31
CA PHE A 135 -0.42 -8.88 -4.81
C PHE A 135 0.27 -10.05 -5.53
N PHE A 136 0.23 -10.08 -6.86
CA PHE A 136 0.86 -11.15 -7.64
C PHE A 136 2.37 -11.13 -7.58
N TYR A 137 3.00 -9.94 -7.58
CA TYR A 137 4.44 -9.83 -7.36
C TYR A 137 4.84 -10.45 -6.02
N PHE A 138 4.08 -10.17 -4.96
CA PHE A 138 4.35 -10.72 -3.64
C PHE A 138 4.19 -12.23 -3.62
N LEU A 139 3.10 -12.78 -4.17
CA LEU A 139 2.88 -14.21 -4.26
C LEU A 139 3.99 -14.91 -5.04
N ALA A 140 4.35 -14.43 -6.23
CA ALA A 140 5.37 -15.04 -7.08
C ALA A 140 6.76 -15.12 -6.41
N ASN A 141 7.07 -14.18 -5.51
CA ASN A 141 8.35 -14.15 -4.80
C ASN A 141 8.36 -14.93 -3.48
N ASN A 142 7.18 -15.31 -2.94
CA ASN A 142 7.10 -15.88 -1.60
C ASN A 142 6.39 -17.22 -1.52
N ILE A 143 5.57 -17.58 -2.52
CA ILE A 143 4.84 -18.86 -2.54
C ILE A 143 5.79 -20.02 -2.79
N GLN A 144 5.60 -21.11 -2.05
CA GLN A 144 6.35 -22.35 -2.20
C GLN A 144 5.36 -23.50 -2.44
N TYR A 145 5.45 -24.13 -3.63
CA TYR A 145 4.58 -25.25 -3.88
C TYR A 145 4.93 -26.43 -2.98
N PRO A 146 4.03 -26.92 -2.12
CA PRO A 146 4.35 -27.98 -1.16
C PRO A 146 4.78 -29.28 -1.86
N HIS A 147 5.87 -29.89 -1.42
CA HIS A 147 6.38 -31.13 -2.01
C HIS A 147 5.34 -32.25 -2.00
N ALA A 148 4.56 -32.38 -0.91
CA ALA A 148 3.53 -33.40 -0.79
C ALA A 148 2.41 -33.25 -1.82
N ALA A 149 1.98 -31.99 -2.09
CA ALA A 149 0.98 -31.69 -3.10
C ALA A 149 1.53 -31.93 -4.52
N ARG A 150 2.77 -31.45 -4.77
CA ARG A 150 3.45 -31.63 -6.07
C ARG A 150 3.60 -33.12 -6.43
N ALA A 151 4.08 -33.96 -5.49
CA ALA A 151 4.27 -35.38 -5.70
C ALA A 151 2.98 -36.14 -6.03
N LYS A 152 1.83 -35.62 -5.59
CA LYS A 152 0.50 -36.20 -5.84
C LYS A 152 -0.26 -35.51 -6.97
N GLY A 153 0.32 -34.50 -7.62
CA GLY A 153 -0.34 -33.73 -8.66
C GLY A 153 -1.54 -32.89 -8.13
N VAL A 154 -1.58 -32.59 -6.83
CA VAL A 154 -2.71 -31.82 -6.23
C VAL A 154 -2.58 -30.38 -6.63
N THR A 155 -3.62 -29.83 -7.27
CA THR A 155 -3.78 -28.42 -7.64
C THR A 155 -5.09 -27.88 -7.05
N GLY A 156 -5.26 -26.57 -7.04
CA GLY A 156 -6.52 -25.98 -6.60
C GLY A 156 -6.40 -24.53 -6.17
N THR A 157 -7.54 -23.96 -5.81
CA THR A 157 -7.63 -22.60 -5.29
C THR A 157 -7.98 -22.64 -3.80
N VAL A 158 -7.17 -21.98 -2.99
CA VAL A 158 -7.38 -21.86 -1.55
C VAL A 158 -7.93 -20.47 -1.25
N GLY A 159 -9.09 -20.42 -0.58
CA GLY A 159 -9.66 -19.19 -0.03
C GLY A 159 -9.05 -18.88 1.32
N VAL A 160 -8.45 -17.69 1.47
CA VAL A 160 -7.92 -17.20 2.75
C VAL A 160 -8.71 -15.98 3.16
N MET A 161 -9.32 -16.04 4.34
CA MET A 161 -10.00 -14.91 4.96
C MET A 161 -9.01 -14.14 5.83
N VAL A 162 -9.00 -12.81 5.72
CA VAL A 162 -8.14 -11.93 6.52
C VAL A 162 -8.95 -10.77 7.08
N THR A 163 -8.62 -10.30 8.27
CA THR A 163 -9.17 -9.06 8.80
C THR A 163 -8.33 -7.88 8.32
N ILE A 164 -8.96 -6.89 7.68
CA ILE A 164 -8.39 -5.57 7.44
C ILE A 164 -8.98 -4.62 8.46
N THR A 165 -8.14 -4.12 9.36
CA THR A 165 -8.61 -3.20 10.40
C THR A 165 -8.86 -1.81 9.83
N LYS A 166 -9.60 -0.99 10.54
CA LYS A 166 -9.84 0.43 10.20
C LYS A 166 -8.55 1.27 10.09
N GLU A 167 -7.42 0.78 10.63
CA GLU A 167 -6.10 1.37 10.46
C GLU A 167 -5.36 0.85 9.20
N GLY A 168 -5.97 -0.04 8.40
CA GLY A 168 -5.36 -0.63 7.21
C GLY A 168 -4.36 -1.75 7.51
N THR A 169 -4.42 -2.34 8.72
CA THR A 169 -3.56 -3.45 9.11
C THR A 169 -4.25 -4.78 8.83
N MET A 170 -3.57 -5.68 8.13
CA MET A 170 -4.04 -7.04 7.92
C MET A 170 -3.72 -7.92 9.14
N LYS A 171 -4.71 -8.67 9.61
CA LYS A 171 -4.61 -9.55 10.78
C LYS A 171 -5.38 -10.85 10.60
N ARG A 172 -5.01 -11.85 11.41
CA ARG A 172 -5.77 -13.09 11.62
C ARG A 172 -6.16 -13.83 10.32
N PRO A 173 -5.20 -14.23 9.46
CA PRO A 173 -5.54 -15.05 8.31
C PRO A 173 -6.07 -16.42 8.78
N PHE A 174 -7.14 -16.92 8.15
CA PHE A 174 -7.69 -18.25 8.39
C PHE A 174 -8.34 -18.81 7.13
N ILE A 175 -8.51 -20.13 7.08
CA ILE A 175 -9.17 -20.84 5.99
C ILE A 175 -10.64 -21.06 6.36
N PRO A 176 -11.59 -20.42 5.67
CA PRO A 176 -13.02 -20.59 5.98
C PRO A 176 -13.54 -21.97 5.54
N GLN A 177 -12.95 -22.57 4.53
CA GLN A 177 -13.31 -23.90 4.03
C GLN A 177 -12.04 -24.67 3.73
N ALA A 178 -11.73 -25.67 4.55
CA ALA A 178 -10.53 -26.49 4.40
C ALA A 178 -10.57 -27.36 3.12
N GLY A 179 -9.43 -27.43 2.44
CA GLY A 179 -9.17 -28.28 1.28
C GLY A 179 -8.00 -29.23 1.50
N ASP A 180 -7.01 -29.23 0.60
CA ASP A 180 -5.76 -29.96 0.81
C ASP A 180 -4.93 -29.29 1.91
N LYS A 181 -4.61 -30.06 2.95
CA LYS A 181 -3.90 -29.54 4.15
C LYS A 181 -2.57 -28.87 3.82
N SER A 182 -1.85 -29.34 2.80
CA SER A 182 -0.55 -28.77 2.45
C SER A 182 -0.68 -27.46 1.68
N LEU A 183 -1.67 -27.35 0.78
CA LEU A 183 -1.99 -26.12 0.08
C LEU A 183 -2.56 -25.07 1.05
N ASP A 184 -3.44 -25.48 1.96
CA ASP A 184 -4.02 -24.61 2.99
C ASP A 184 -2.93 -24.01 3.90
N ALA A 185 -1.99 -24.85 4.37
CA ALA A 185 -0.88 -24.41 5.20
C ALA A 185 0.02 -23.39 4.48
N GLU A 186 0.33 -23.64 3.20
CA GLU A 186 1.15 -22.72 2.42
C GLU A 186 0.41 -21.40 2.12
N ALA A 187 -0.88 -21.46 1.79
CA ALA A 187 -1.70 -20.27 1.59
C ALA A 187 -1.74 -19.38 2.84
N LEU A 188 -1.95 -19.98 4.02
CA LEU A 188 -1.89 -19.26 5.30
C LEU A 188 -0.51 -18.64 5.54
N ARG A 189 0.56 -19.41 5.30
CA ARG A 189 1.93 -18.95 5.48
C ARG A 189 2.21 -17.73 4.60
N VAL A 190 1.94 -17.82 3.30
CA VAL A 190 2.27 -16.75 2.36
C VAL A 190 1.42 -15.51 2.61
N VAL A 191 0.14 -15.64 2.90
CA VAL A 191 -0.73 -14.50 3.23
C VAL A 191 -0.27 -13.83 4.52
N SER A 192 0.15 -14.58 5.53
CA SER A 192 0.67 -14.02 6.79
C SER A 192 1.94 -13.15 6.62
N LEU A 193 2.67 -13.31 5.52
CA LEU A 193 3.85 -12.53 5.20
C LEU A 193 3.53 -11.24 4.39
N MET A 194 2.28 -11.06 3.97
CA MET A 194 1.91 -9.90 3.14
C MET A 194 2.14 -8.57 3.89
N PRO A 195 2.57 -7.52 3.17
CA PRO A 195 2.75 -6.20 3.78
C PRO A 195 1.42 -5.56 4.18
N ASN A 196 1.45 -4.77 5.24
CA ASN A 196 0.32 -4.01 5.76
C ASN A 196 0.15 -2.66 5.05
N ASP A 197 -0.16 -2.70 3.76
CA ASP A 197 -0.34 -1.49 2.94
C ASP A 197 -1.79 -1.42 2.41
N TRP A 198 -2.77 -1.65 3.29
CA TRP A 198 -4.18 -1.62 2.93
C TRP A 198 -4.82 -0.26 3.22
N VAL A 199 -5.63 0.21 2.30
CA VAL A 199 -6.64 1.23 2.59
C VAL A 199 -7.87 0.49 3.11
N PRO A 200 -8.42 0.84 4.30
CA PRO A 200 -9.53 0.09 4.90
C PRO A 200 -10.84 0.27 4.14
N LEU A 201 -11.83 -0.54 4.48
CA LEU A 201 -13.23 -0.31 4.10
C LEU A 201 -13.73 1.01 4.69
N PHE A 202 -14.40 1.82 3.88
CA PHE A 202 -15.13 3.00 4.35
C PHE A 202 -16.62 2.81 4.17
N MET A 203 -17.37 2.88 5.27
CA MET A 203 -18.83 2.90 5.29
C MET A 203 -19.30 4.20 5.90
N ASP A 204 -20.19 4.90 5.22
CA ASP A 204 -20.72 6.21 5.66
C ASP A 204 -19.61 7.20 6.06
N GLY A 205 -18.50 7.19 5.30
CA GLY A 205 -17.33 8.04 5.54
C GLY A 205 -16.47 7.64 6.73
N LYS A 206 -16.72 6.49 7.36
CA LYS A 206 -15.94 5.99 8.50
C LYS A 206 -15.15 4.74 8.12
N ALA A 207 -13.87 4.72 8.48
CA ALA A 207 -13.03 3.52 8.35
C ALA A 207 -13.58 2.41 9.27
N THR A 208 -13.76 1.22 8.72
CA THR A 208 -14.44 0.09 9.38
C THR A 208 -13.60 -1.17 9.22
N ASP A 209 -13.53 -1.97 10.28
CA ASP A 209 -12.91 -3.30 10.22
C ASP A 209 -13.72 -4.18 9.26
N SER A 210 -13.02 -4.96 8.45
CA SER A 210 -13.66 -5.86 7.48
C SER A 210 -12.91 -7.18 7.35
N LEU A 211 -13.63 -8.22 6.95
CA LEU A 211 -13.06 -9.50 6.54
C LEU A 211 -13.00 -9.54 5.03
N VAL A 212 -11.84 -9.87 4.49
CA VAL A 212 -11.57 -9.91 3.05
C VAL A 212 -11.23 -11.34 2.65
N LEU A 213 -11.91 -11.86 1.62
CA LEU A 213 -11.60 -13.15 1.02
C LEU A 213 -10.61 -12.98 -0.13
N LEU A 214 -9.44 -13.60 0.00
CA LEU A 214 -8.38 -13.66 -1.01
C LEU A 214 -8.30 -15.08 -1.58
N TYR A 215 -8.08 -15.21 -2.88
CA TYR A 215 -7.85 -16.53 -3.52
C TYR A 215 -6.40 -16.71 -3.92
N ILE A 216 -5.83 -17.84 -3.48
CA ILE A 216 -4.48 -18.28 -3.84
C ILE A 216 -4.63 -19.49 -4.74
N ASN A 217 -4.19 -19.36 -5.99
CA ASN A 217 -4.30 -20.42 -6.98
C ASN A 217 -2.99 -21.21 -7.10
N PHE A 218 -3.06 -22.51 -6.87
CA PHE A 218 -1.94 -23.45 -7.00
C PHE A 218 -2.09 -24.25 -8.30
N GLN A 219 -1.18 -24.03 -9.23
CA GLN A 219 -1.11 -24.74 -10.51
C GLN A 219 0.28 -25.35 -10.67
N LEU A 220 0.34 -26.55 -11.28
CA LEU A 220 1.59 -27.17 -11.72
C LEU A 220 1.87 -26.68 -13.16
N GLY A 221 3.07 -26.18 -13.38
CA GLY A 221 3.57 -25.81 -14.71
C GLY A 221 4.07 -27.03 -15.47
#